data_3e117ed65fe5edc31ca9bbbf6a191a51
#
_entry.id   3e117ed65fe5edc31ca9bbbf6a191a51
#
_cell.length_a   1.000
_cell.length_b   1.000
_cell.length_c   1.000
_cell.angle_alpha   90.00
_cell.angle_beta   90.00
_cell.angle_gamma   90.00
#
_symmetry.space_group_name_H-M   'P 1'
#
loop_
_entity.id
_entity.type
_entity.pdbx_description
1 polymer ?
#
loop_
_entity_poly.entity_id
_entity_poly.type
_entity_poly.pdbx_seq_one_letter_code
_entity_poly.pdbx_strand_id
1 'polypeptide(L)'
;MKLSNFKFKLPESQIAIYPHSIERTVTNSAGETTTFQLKRPDEARLMVLHKKSQKIEMYKTDEKGKPILDADGKKQFIMCKDIVNYFTEGDTFIFNDTKVFPARLWGTKEKTDAKIEVFLLRELNAEMRLWDVLVEPARKIRIGNKLFFDDTNTMVAEVIDNTTSRGRTLRFLYECPHDEFKRELYSLGEAPLPRYILEHKGPDGKRDRVATEDDHEDFQCIFAKNEGAVTAPATGLHFSREMMKRMEIIGINSAYITLHCGLGNFHEIEVEDLTKHKMDSEEMFVSAEACKLVNETKLAGHHVCAIGTSVVKATESAVGTDGMMKEFEGWTNKFIFPPYDFGLADCMMANFYQSESPMVMEIAAFGGYDLVMKGYKLALENGYKFGCFGDAMLIIND
;
A
#
# COMPACT_ATOMS: atom_id res chain seq x y z
N MET A 1 -23.38 8.90 3.21
CA MET A 1 -22.42 9.16 4.30
C MET A 1 -21.58 10.37 3.94
N LYS A 2 -21.08 11.12 4.92
CA LYS A 2 -20.33 12.35 4.71
C LYS A 2 -18.85 12.14 4.96
N LEU A 3 -17.99 12.91 4.26
CA LEU A 3 -16.54 12.91 4.45
C LEU A 3 -16.16 13.19 5.91
N SER A 4 -16.79 14.21 6.51
CA SER A 4 -16.57 14.61 7.91
C SER A 4 -16.83 13.52 8.95
N ASN A 5 -17.59 12.45 8.61
CA ASN A 5 -17.76 11.30 9.51
C ASN A 5 -16.44 10.54 9.74
N PHE A 6 -15.47 10.65 8.83
CA PHE A 6 -14.18 9.97 8.92
C PHE A 6 -13.06 10.86 9.44
N LYS A 7 -13.43 12.02 9.99
CA LYS A 7 -12.45 12.99 10.50
C LYS A 7 -11.96 12.63 11.89
N PHE A 8 -10.65 12.56 12.04
CA PHE A 8 -9.97 12.44 13.34
C PHE A 8 -8.64 13.18 13.29
N LYS A 9 -8.10 13.51 14.47
CA LYS A 9 -6.79 14.16 14.57
C LYS A 9 -5.72 13.08 14.69
N LEU A 10 -4.83 13.01 13.71
CA LEU A 10 -3.67 12.14 13.70
C LEU A 10 -2.43 12.94 14.12
N PRO A 11 -1.77 12.58 15.26
CA PRO A 11 -0.50 13.20 15.64
C PRO A 11 0.62 12.82 14.64
N GLU A 12 1.48 13.78 14.29
CA GLU A 12 2.66 13.54 13.45
C GLU A 12 3.53 12.39 13.99
N SER A 13 3.70 12.32 15.32
CA SER A 13 4.47 11.27 15.97
C SER A 13 3.92 9.85 15.78
N GLN A 14 2.68 9.70 15.31
CA GLN A 14 2.07 8.41 15.00
C GLN A 14 2.13 8.08 13.49
N ILE A 15 2.71 8.91 12.66
CA ILE A 15 2.96 8.59 11.26
C ILE A 15 4.25 7.77 11.17
N ALA A 16 4.17 6.57 10.57
CA ALA A 16 5.34 5.74 10.31
C ALA A 16 6.02 6.19 9.01
N ILE A 17 7.27 6.64 9.11
CA ILE A 17 8.06 7.10 7.95
C ILE A 17 9.14 6.11 7.52
N TYR A 18 9.35 5.05 8.31
CA TYR A 18 10.25 3.94 8.03
C TYR A 18 9.55 2.61 8.29
N PRO A 19 9.96 1.51 7.64
CA PRO A 19 9.53 0.17 8.00
C PRO A 19 9.78 -0.12 9.47
N HIS A 20 8.91 -0.94 10.06
CA HIS A 20 9.10 -1.39 11.44
C HIS A 20 10.43 -2.14 11.57
N SER A 21 11.20 -1.81 12.61
CA SER A 21 12.48 -2.44 12.91
C SER A 21 12.58 -2.79 14.40
N ILE A 22 13.37 -3.82 14.69
CA ILE A 22 13.70 -4.26 16.03
C ILE A 22 15.19 -4.17 16.27
N GLU A 23 15.58 -3.87 17.50
CA GLU A 23 16.98 -3.99 17.91
C GLU A 23 17.33 -5.47 18.09
N ARG A 24 18.44 -5.90 17.49
CA ARG A 24 18.99 -7.22 17.68
C ARG A 24 20.44 -7.13 18.13
N THR A 25 20.71 -7.74 19.25
CA THR A 25 22.04 -7.86 19.82
C THR A 25 22.60 -9.25 19.57
N VAL A 26 23.77 -9.34 18.98
CA VAL A 26 24.46 -10.61 18.72
C VAL A 26 25.81 -10.56 19.42
N THR A 27 26.11 -11.60 20.19
CA THR A 27 27.42 -11.78 20.83
C THR A 27 28.20 -12.82 20.04
N ASN A 28 29.39 -12.47 19.56
CA ASN A 28 30.26 -13.41 18.87
C ASN A 28 30.98 -14.38 19.85
N SER A 29 31.73 -15.34 19.30
CA SER A 29 32.49 -16.32 20.09
C SER A 29 33.59 -15.70 20.95
N ALA A 30 34.01 -14.47 20.68
CA ALA A 30 34.98 -13.71 21.45
C ALA A 30 34.35 -12.91 22.60
N GLY A 31 33.01 -12.94 22.75
CA GLY A 31 32.27 -12.19 23.77
C GLY A 31 31.96 -10.73 23.39
N GLU A 32 32.28 -10.32 22.16
CA GLU A 32 31.98 -8.98 21.68
C GLU A 32 30.50 -8.90 21.27
N THR A 33 29.82 -7.86 21.74
CA THR A 33 28.39 -7.65 21.51
C THR A 33 28.18 -6.52 20.50
N THR A 34 27.45 -6.81 19.43
CA THR A 34 27.06 -5.84 18.41
C THR A 34 25.54 -5.73 18.37
N THR A 35 25.02 -4.50 18.48
CA THR A 35 23.60 -4.20 18.33
C THR A 35 23.35 -3.55 16.98
N PHE A 36 22.34 -4.04 16.24
CA PHE A 36 21.94 -3.49 14.95
C PHE A 36 20.41 -3.46 14.84
N GLN A 37 19.92 -2.55 13.99
CA GLN A 37 18.50 -2.47 13.65
C GLN A 37 18.20 -3.49 12.54
N LEU A 38 17.21 -4.36 12.78
CA LEU A 38 16.73 -5.34 11.81
C LEU A 38 15.34 -4.93 11.34
N LYS A 39 15.16 -4.69 10.05
CA LYS A 39 13.85 -4.43 9.45
C LYS A 39 12.97 -5.67 9.60
N ARG A 40 11.85 -5.53 10.30
CA ARG A 40 10.89 -6.60 10.60
C ARG A 40 9.47 -6.04 10.48
N PRO A 41 8.99 -5.80 9.26
CA PRO A 41 7.63 -5.28 9.04
C PRO A 41 6.53 -6.21 9.57
N ASP A 42 6.81 -7.51 9.71
CA ASP A 42 5.96 -8.51 10.33
C ASP A 42 5.85 -8.39 11.86
N GLU A 43 6.73 -7.61 12.50
CA GLU A 43 6.67 -7.25 13.92
C GLU A 43 5.90 -5.94 14.18
N ALA A 44 5.29 -5.32 13.17
CA ALA A 44 4.31 -4.25 13.37
C ALA A 44 3.09 -4.79 14.15
N ARG A 45 2.43 -3.92 14.92
CA ARG A 45 1.29 -4.32 15.75
C ARG A 45 0.07 -4.63 14.91
N LEU A 46 -0.71 -5.61 15.36
CA LEU A 46 -1.98 -6.00 14.75
C LEU A 46 -3.11 -5.80 15.77
N MET A 47 -4.17 -5.12 15.36
CA MET A 47 -5.42 -5.04 16.11
C MET A 47 -6.46 -5.93 15.44
N VAL A 48 -7.12 -6.82 16.18
CA VAL A 48 -8.13 -7.73 15.62
C VAL A 48 -9.52 -7.25 15.99
N LEU A 49 -10.35 -7.07 14.98
CA LEU A 49 -11.74 -6.63 15.08
C LEU A 49 -12.68 -7.77 14.69
N HIS A 50 -13.54 -8.18 15.60
CA HIS A 50 -14.50 -9.25 15.43
C HIS A 50 -15.88 -8.66 15.04
N LYS A 51 -16.34 -8.93 13.82
CA LYS A 51 -17.55 -8.30 13.26
C LYS A 51 -18.81 -8.69 14.00
N LYS A 52 -18.98 -9.97 14.35
CA LYS A 52 -20.21 -10.45 15.02
C LYS A 52 -20.20 -10.14 16.51
N SER A 53 -19.14 -10.49 17.22
CA SER A 53 -19.02 -10.26 18.66
C SER A 53 -18.74 -8.81 19.04
N GLN A 54 -18.36 -7.95 18.09
CA GLN A 54 -17.97 -6.55 18.30
C GLN A 54 -16.76 -6.39 19.26
N LYS A 55 -16.00 -7.48 19.45
CA LYS A 55 -14.80 -7.50 20.28
C LYS A 55 -13.63 -6.88 19.52
N ILE A 56 -12.74 -6.20 20.26
CA ILE A 56 -11.46 -5.69 19.74
C ILE A 56 -10.34 -6.27 20.58
N GLU A 57 -9.37 -6.89 19.94
CA GLU A 57 -8.18 -7.47 20.56
C GLU A 57 -6.93 -6.68 20.16
N MET A 58 -6.11 -6.31 21.13
CA MET A 58 -4.83 -5.64 20.92
C MET A 58 -3.66 -6.42 21.55
N TYR A 59 -3.96 -7.26 22.51
CA TYR A 59 -2.95 -7.94 23.33
C TYR A 59 -3.09 -9.45 23.25
N LYS A 60 -1.95 -10.14 23.26
CA LYS A 60 -1.91 -11.61 23.39
C LYS A 60 -2.51 -12.04 24.72
N THR A 61 -3.26 -13.13 24.68
CA THR A 61 -3.88 -13.73 25.86
C THR A 61 -3.48 -15.19 25.99
N ASP A 62 -3.42 -15.67 27.24
CA ASP A 62 -3.29 -17.09 27.55
C ASP A 62 -4.62 -17.85 27.31
N GLU A 63 -4.60 -19.16 27.49
CA GLU A 63 -5.79 -20.03 27.34
C GLU A 63 -6.97 -19.63 28.25
N LYS A 64 -6.71 -18.87 29.30
CA LYS A 64 -7.73 -18.36 30.25
C LYS A 64 -8.19 -16.95 29.92
N GLY A 65 -7.73 -16.39 28.77
CA GLY A 65 -8.07 -15.04 28.33
C GLY A 65 -7.36 -13.90 29.09
N LYS A 66 -6.33 -14.20 29.87
CA LYS A 66 -5.53 -13.18 30.57
C LYS A 66 -4.44 -12.65 29.67
N PRO A 67 -4.15 -11.33 29.66
CA PRO A 67 -3.06 -10.76 28.89
C PRO A 67 -1.71 -11.39 29.26
N ILE A 68 -0.94 -11.79 28.25
CA ILE A 68 0.45 -12.22 28.40
C ILE A 68 1.31 -10.98 28.63
N LEU A 69 2.21 -11.06 29.61
CA LEU A 69 3.14 -9.98 29.95
C LEU A 69 4.53 -10.26 29.37
N ASP A 70 5.26 -9.22 29.04
CA ASP A 70 6.68 -9.28 28.70
C ASP A 70 7.56 -9.31 29.96
N ALA A 71 8.90 -9.31 29.77
CA ALA A 71 9.86 -9.32 30.88
C ALA A 71 9.77 -8.10 31.79
N ASP A 72 9.24 -6.98 31.28
CA ASP A 72 9.05 -5.73 32.03
C ASP A 72 7.66 -5.64 32.68
N GLY A 73 6.84 -6.69 32.59
CA GLY A 73 5.48 -6.74 33.12
C GLY A 73 4.44 -5.96 32.30
N LYS A 74 4.77 -5.59 31.06
CA LYS A 74 3.84 -4.92 30.14
C LYS A 74 3.08 -5.94 29.29
N LYS A 75 1.86 -5.61 28.91
CA LYS A 75 1.05 -6.46 28.03
C LYS A 75 1.70 -6.57 26.65
N GLN A 76 1.85 -7.81 26.18
CA GLN A 76 2.37 -8.06 24.82
C GLN A 76 1.30 -7.77 23.76
N PHE A 77 1.62 -6.93 22.80
CA PHE A 77 0.75 -6.70 21.64
C PHE A 77 0.69 -7.92 20.73
N ILE A 78 -0.42 -8.07 20.04
CA ILE A 78 -0.53 -8.96 18.87
C ILE A 78 0.26 -8.29 17.73
N MET A 79 1.06 -9.07 16.99
CA MET A 79 1.88 -8.59 15.89
C MET A 79 1.34 -9.11 14.54
N CYS A 80 1.69 -8.45 13.43
CA CYS A 80 1.25 -8.88 12.10
C CYS A 80 1.60 -10.34 11.81
N LYS A 81 2.75 -10.83 12.27
CA LYS A 81 3.15 -12.25 12.15
C LYS A 81 2.20 -13.23 12.86
N ASP A 82 1.40 -12.76 13.80
CA ASP A 82 0.44 -13.59 14.55
C ASP A 82 -0.88 -13.79 13.78
N ILE A 83 -1.07 -13.13 12.63
CA ILE A 83 -2.29 -13.24 11.82
C ILE A 83 -2.64 -14.70 11.49
N VAL A 84 -1.63 -15.52 11.23
CA VAL A 84 -1.80 -16.94 10.88
C VAL A 84 -2.48 -17.77 11.99
N ASN A 85 -2.50 -17.26 13.22
CA ASN A 85 -3.16 -17.94 14.35
C ASN A 85 -4.70 -17.80 14.32
N TYR A 86 -5.23 -16.94 13.46
CA TYR A 86 -6.67 -16.70 13.27
C TYR A 86 -7.27 -17.49 12.10
N PHE A 87 -6.43 -18.27 11.40
CA PHE A 87 -6.82 -19.02 10.21
C PHE A 87 -6.37 -20.47 10.29
N THR A 88 -6.99 -21.32 9.46
CA THR A 88 -6.78 -22.76 9.44
C THR A 88 -6.44 -23.28 8.05
N GLU A 89 -6.11 -24.56 7.95
CA GLU A 89 -5.96 -25.25 6.67
C GLU A 89 -7.19 -25.07 5.78
N GLY A 90 -6.96 -24.73 4.52
CA GLY A 90 -7.99 -24.50 3.52
C GLY A 90 -8.44 -23.04 3.38
N ASP A 91 -8.18 -22.19 4.37
CA ASP A 91 -8.40 -20.74 4.24
C ASP A 91 -7.51 -20.15 3.13
N THR A 92 -7.94 -19.07 2.50
CA THR A 92 -7.18 -18.43 1.41
C THR A 92 -6.96 -16.95 1.68
N PHE A 93 -5.69 -16.51 1.57
CA PHE A 93 -5.32 -15.10 1.53
C PHE A 93 -5.16 -14.64 0.09
N ILE A 94 -5.75 -13.51 -0.24
CA ILE A 94 -5.60 -12.87 -1.56
C ILE A 94 -4.62 -11.71 -1.43
N PHE A 95 -3.57 -11.73 -2.26
CA PHE A 95 -2.52 -10.72 -2.32
C PHE A 95 -2.58 -9.94 -3.63
N ASN A 96 -2.12 -8.69 -3.61
CA ASN A 96 -1.86 -7.91 -4.81
C ASN A 96 -0.38 -8.02 -5.17
N ASP A 97 -0.06 -8.69 -6.27
CA ASP A 97 1.30 -8.95 -6.73
C ASP A 97 1.87 -7.84 -7.64
N THR A 98 1.23 -6.68 -7.65
CA THR A 98 1.75 -5.53 -8.40
C THR A 98 3.14 -5.16 -7.93
N LYS A 99 4.00 -4.79 -8.89
CA LYS A 99 5.37 -4.35 -8.64
C LYS A 99 5.50 -2.84 -8.86
N VAL A 100 6.04 -2.17 -7.85
CA VAL A 100 6.34 -0.74 -7.90
C VAL A 100 7.60 -0.51 -8.73
N PHE A 101 7.60 0.51 -9.58
CA PHE A 101 8.79 0.94 -10.32
C PHE A 101 9.29 2.30 -9.82
N PRO A 102 10.58 2.65 -10.07
CA PRO A 102 11.16 3.93 -9.65
C PRO A 102 10.53 5.09 -10.41
N ALA A 103 9.46 5.66 -9.86
CA ALA A 103 8.60 6.60 -10.59
C ALA A 103 8.97 8.08 -10.39
N ARG A 104 9.81 8.41 -9.41
CA ARG A 104 10.16 9.81 -9.10
C ARG A 104 11.50 10.19 -9.73
N LEU A 105 11.46 11.09 -10.70
CA LEU A 105 12.64 11.59 -11.40
C LEU A 105 12.91 13.04 -11.01
N TRP A 106 14.16 13.35 -10.81
CA TRP A 106 14.65 14.73 -10.67
C TRP A 106 15.39 15.15 -11.94
N GLY A 107 15.21 16.39 -12.32
CA GLY A 107 15.86 16.89 -13.52
C GLY A 107 15.90 18.41 -13.58
N THR A 108 16.25 18.91 -14.76
CA THR A 108 16.33 20.34 -15.06
C THR A 108 15.56 20.66 -16.32
N LYS A 109 15.08 21.91 -16.38
CA LYS A 109 14.39 22.43 -17.55
C LYS A 109 15.37 23.13 -18.48
N GLU A 110 15.26 22.86 -19.78
CA GLU A 110 16.00 23.57 -20.84
C GLU A 110 16.02 25.09 -20.63
N LYS A 111 17.11 25.73 -20.94
CA LYS A 111 17.35 27.20 -20.93
C LYS A 111 17.39 27.88 -19.57
N THR A 112 16.88 27.27 -18.53
CA THR A 112 16.77 27.92 -17.21
C THR A 112 17.45 27.15 -16.10
N ASP A 113 17.86 25.90 -16.35
CA ASP A 113 18.39 24.92 -15.38
C ASP A 113 17.56 24.84 -14.09
N ALA A 114 16.27 25.22 -14.21
CA ALA A 114 15.36 25.17 -13.08
C ALA A 114 15.12 23.70 -12.70
N LYS A 115 15.33 23.36 -11.44
CA LYS A 115 15.05 22.03 -10.89
C LYS A 115 13.57 21.70 -11.05
N ILE A 116 13.30 20.49 -11.48
CA ILE A 116 11.96 19.94 -11.68
C ILE A 116 11.87 18.55 -11.07
N GLU A 117 10.67 18.20 -10.63
CA GLU A 117 10.25 16.83 -10.32
C GLU A 117 9.33 16.33 -11.43
N VAL A 118 9.58 15.13 -11.92
CA VAL A 118 8.69 14.39 -12.82
C VAL A 118 8.33 13.09 -12.13
N PHE A 119 7.04 12.84 -11.96
CA PHE A 119 6.52 11.63 -11.39
C PHE A 119 5.83 10.81 -12.48
N LEU A 120 6.43 9.70 -12.84
CA LEU A 120 5.91 8.78 -13.84
C LEU A 120 4.64 8.12 -13.32
N LEU A 121 3.57 8.09 -14.13
CA LEU A 121 2.32 7.42 -13.78
C LEU A 121 2.18 6.10 -14.53
N ARG A 122 2.31 6.15 -15.85
CA ARG A 122 2.22 4.96 -16.71
C ARG A 122 2.81 5.24 -18.10
N GLU A 123 3.25 4.17 -18.74
CA GLU A 123 3.64 4.20 -20.13
C GLU A 123 2.39 4.14 -21.03
N LEU A 124 2.23 5.13 -21.91
CA LEU A 124 1.10 5.21 -22.83
C LEU A 124 1.39 4.47 -24.15
N ASN A 125 2.64 4.50 -24.59
CA ASN A 125 3.06 3.86 -25.82
C ASN A 125 4.57 3.56 -25.76
N ALA A 126 4.93 2.29 -25.84
CA ALA A 126 6.31 1.82 -25.74
C ALA A 126 7.15 2.20 -26.96
N GLU A 127 6.59 2.10 -28.19
CA GLU A 127 7.33 2.42 -29.43
C GLU A 127 7.66 3.90 -29.53
N MET A 128 6.70 4.76 -29.14
CA MET A 128 6.87 6.21 -29.17
C MET A 128 7.48 6.76 -27.86
N ARG A 129 7.68 5.92 -26.84
CA ARG A 129 8.18 6.29 -25.50
C ARG A 129 7.37 7.40 -24.85
N LEU A 130 6.05 7.27 -24.96
CA LEU A 130 5.10 8.20 -24.38
C LEU A 130 4.76 7.79 -22.96
N TRP A 131 4.82 8.75 -22.05
CA TRP A 131 4.51 8.56 -20.64
C TRP A 131 3.53 9.62 -20.15
N ASP A 132 2.53 9.18 -19.41
CA ASP A 132 1.70 10.06 -18.58
C ASP A 132 2.42 10.33 -17.27
N VAL A 133 2.56 11.60 -16.89
CA VAL A 133 3.37 12.01 -15.75
C VAL A 133 2.73 13.19 -15.01
N LEU A 134 3.08 13.33 -13.72
CA LEU A 134 2.90 14.60 -13.01
C LEU A 134 4.21 15.37 -12.99
N VAL A 135 4.13 16.70 -13.00
CA VAL A 135 5.31 17.56 -12.99
C VAL A 135 5.21 18.65 -11.92
N GLU A 136 6.37 19.01 -11.34
CA GLU A 136 6.47 20.12 -10.39
C GLU A 136 7.76 20.92 -10.63
N PRO A 137 7.68 22.27 -10.73
CA PRO A 137 6.49 23.14 -10.68
C PRO A 137 5.73 23.20 -12.01
N ALA A 138 4.48 22.76 -12.02
CA ALA A 138 3.68 22.58 -13.25
C ALA A 138 3.53 23.86 -14.10
N ARG A 139 3.45 25.04 -13.45
CA ARG A 139 3.29 26.33 -14.16
C ARG A 139 4.49 26.69 -15.05
N LYS A 140 5.66 26.15 -14.78
CA LYS A 140 6.91 26.42 -15.51
C LYS A 140 7.15 25.41 -16.64
N ILE A 141 6.43 24.29 -16.67
CA ILE A 141 6.62 23.20 -17.62
C ILE A 141 5.47 23.21 -18.62
N ARG A 142 5.78 23.58 -19.88
CA ARG A 142 4.82 23.80 -20.97
C ARG A 142 5.15 22.90 -22.15
N ILE A 143 4.17 22.67 -23.03
CA ILE A 143 4.34 21.96 -24.30
C ILE A 143 5.54 22.52 -25.07
N GLY A 144 6.37 21.64 -25.63
CA GLY A 144 7.60 21.96 -26.36
C GLY A 144 8.82 22.19 -25.47
N ASN A 145 8.70 22.18 -24.11
CA ASN A 145 9.87 22.22 -23.25
C ASN A 145 10.60 20.89 -23.26
N LYS A 146 11.93 20.92 -23.24
CA LYS A 146 12.78 19.77 -22.99
C LYS A 146 13.20 19.72 -21.54
N LEU A 147 13.20 18.51 -21.00
CA LEU A 147 13.53 18.17 -19.63
C LEU A 147 14.70 17.19 -19.64
N PHE A 148 15.71 17.44 -18.81
CA PHE A 148 16.95 16.68 -18.74
C PHE A 148 17.04 15.99 -17.38
N PHE A 149 17.36 14.70 -17.36
CA PHE A 149 17.32 13.87 -16.14
C PHE A 149 18.68 13.33 -15.71
N ASP A 150 19.71 13.54 -16.49
CA ASP A 150 21.08 13.13 -16.18
C ASP A 150 22.08 14.26 -16.45
N ASP A 151 23.28 14.14 -15.88
CA ASP A 151 24.34 15.13 -16.02
C ASP A 151 24.95 15.15 -17.45
N THR A 152 24.73 14.11 -18.23
CA THR A 152 25.23 13.96 -19.60
C THR A 152 24.25 14.46 -20.65
N ASN A 153 23.04 14.84 -20.24
CA ASN A 153 21.94 15.24 -21.11
C ASN A 153 21.58 14.19 -22.18
N THR A 154 21.73 12.91 -21.83
CA THR A 154 21.33 11.78 -22.69
C THR A 154 19.89 11.38 -22.46
N MET A 155 19.44 11.34 -21.21
CA MET A 155 18.02 11.08 -20.88
C MET A 155 17.22 12.38 -20.95
N VAL A 156 16.62 12.62 -22.10
CA VAL A 156 15.84 13.84 -22.41
C VAL A 156 14.41 13.49 -22.71
N ALA A 157 13.45 14.28 -22.21
CA ALA A 157 12.06 14.20 -22.61
C ALA A 157 11.53 15.53 -23.11
N GLU A 158 10.61 15.48 -24.06
CA GLU A 158 9.85 16.60 -24.57
C GLU A 158 8.42 16.56 -24.04
N VAL A 159 7.93 17.70 -23.57
CA VAL A 159 6.53 17.84 -23.17
C VAL A 159 5.66 17.99 -24.42
N ILE A 160 4.81 17.00 -24.71
CA ILE A 160 3.99 17.00 -25.92
C ILE A 160 2.52 17.37 -25.69
N ASP A 161 2.02 17.17 -24.44
CA ASP A 161 0.64 17.53 -24.09
C ASP A 161 0.49 17.86 -22.60
N ASN A 162 -0.63 18.56 -22.27
CA ASN A 162 -1.09 18.85 -20.91
C ASN A 162 -2.36 18.04 -20.64
N THR A 163 -2.29 17.07 -19.72
CA THR A 163 -3.44 16.20 -19.40
C THR A 163 -4.32 16.76 -18.28
N THR A 164 -3.69 17.34 -17.25
CA THR A 164 -4.37 17.99 -16.11
C THR A 164 -3.60 19.24 -15.66
N SER A 165 -4.02 19.87 -14.58
CA SER A 165 -3.31 21.03 -14.00
C SER A 165 -1.83 20.73 -13.70
N ARG A 166 -1.50 19.50 -13.27
CA ARG A 166 -0.14 19.00 -13.01
C ARG A 166 0.30 17.91 -13.99
N GLY A 167 -0.61 17.32 -14.72
CA GLY A 167 -0.37 16.22 -15.64
C GLY A 167 0.24 16.68 -16.97
N ARG A 168 1.15 15.89 -17.51
CA ARG A 168 1.78 16.07 -18.81
C ARG A 168 1.92 14.73 -19.51
N THR A 169 1.94 14.77 -20.85
CA THR A 169 2.47 13.66 -21.63
C THR A 169 3.89 14.01 -22.05
N LEU A 170 4.83 13.13 -21.69
CA LEU A 170 6.23 13.24 -22.10
C LEU A 170 6.55 12.24 -23.19
N ARG A 171 7.39 12.66 -24.15
CA ARG A 171 8.05 11.78 -25.11
C ARG A 171 9.54 11.77 -24.79
N PHE A 172 10.07 10.60 -24.40
CA PHE A 172 11.52 10.45 -24.21
C PHE A 172 12.24 10.34 -25.54
N LEU A 173 13.31 11.11 -25.67
CA LEU A 173 14.13 11.23 -26.87
C LEU A 173 15.42 10.39 -26.71
N TYR A 174 15.27 9.11 -26.45
CA TYR A 174 16.39 8.20 -26.16
C TYR A 174 16.33 6.99 -27.13
N GLU A 175 17.32 6.88 -28.02
CA GLU A 175 17.33 5.86 -29.09
C GLU A 175 18.09 4.60 -28.66
N CYS A 176 17.36 3.60 -28.15
CA CYS A 176 17.88 2.28 -27.80
C CYS A 176 16.72 1.27 -27.78
N PRO A 177 16.95 -0.03 -27.60
CA PRO A 177 15.89 -1.00 -27.34
C PRO A 177 15.04 -0.61 -26.11
N HIS A 178 13.76 -0.98 -26.12
CA HIS A 178 12.82 -0.56 -25.05
C HIS A 178 13.25 -0.99 -23.66
N ASP A 179 13.73 -2.22 -23.50
CA ASP A 179 14.18 -2.75 -22.21
C ASP A 179 15.42 -2.00 -21.68
N GLU A 180 16.31 -1.59 -22.58
CA GLU A 180 17.47 -0.76 -22.24
C GLU A 180 17.02 0.64 -21.80
N PHE A 181 16.11 1.25 -22.55
CA PHE A 181 15.51 2.53 -22.20
C PHE A 181 14.88 2.50 -20.79
N LYS A 182 14.04 1.48 -20.51
CA LYS A 182 13.43 1.35 -19.18
C LYS A 182 14.46 1.18 -18.07
N ARG A 183 15.49 0.36 -18.29
CA ARG A 183 16.55 0.16 -17.31
C ARG A 183 17.28 1.47 -16.99
N GLU A 184 17.66 2.23 -18.03
CA GLU A 184 18.33 3.53 -17.86
C GLU A 184 17.39 4.56 -17.20
N LEU A 185 16.13 4.63 -17.61
CA LEU A 185 15.13 5.52 -16.99
C LEU A 185 14.95 5.20 -15.50
N TYR A 186 14.86 3.91 -15.15
CA TYR A 186 14.64 3.48 -13.76
C TYR A 186 15.89 3.65 -12.89
N SER A 187 17.08 3.61 -13.48
CA SER A 187 18.32 3.90 -12.73
C SER A 187 18.43 5.35 -12.24
N LEU A 188 17.67 6.26 -12.86
CA LEU A 188 17.57 7.67 -12.48
C LEU A 188 16.43 7.94 -11.49
N GLY A 189 15.54 6.95 -11.30
CA GLY A 189 14.33 7.11 -10.51
C GLY A 189 14.51 6.73 -9.04
N GLU A 190 13.82 7.46 -8.17
CA GLU A 190 13.66 7.11 -6.75
C GLU A 190 12.38 6.30 -6.53
N ALA A 191 12.35 5.52 -5.44
CA ALA A 191 11.14 4.86 -4.98
C ALA A 191 10.02 5.89 -4.76
N PRO A 192 8.79 5.65 -5.25
CA PRO A 192 7.72 6.64 -5.22
C PRO A 192 7.03 6.72 -3.86
N LEU A 193 7.80 6.96 -2.80
CA LEU A 193 7.24 7.13 -1.46
C LEU A 193 6.16 8.21 -1.43
N PRO A 194 5.05 8.00 -0.70
CA PRO A 194 4.01 9.00 -0.52
C PRO A 194 4.55 10.31 0.04
N ARG A 195 3.96 11.44 -0.37
CA ARG A 195 4.40 12.78 0.06
C ARG A 195 4.36 12.98 1.57
N TYR A 196 3.38 12.43 2.27
CA TYR A 196 3.28 12.55 3.72
C TYR A 196 4.49 11.94 4.46
N ILE A 197 5.19 10.97 3.84
CA ILE A 197 6.45 10.42 4.35
C ILE A 197 7.60 11.40 4.10
N LEU A 198 7.76 11.87 2.86
CA LEU A 198 8.88 12.74 2.46
C LEU A 198 8.76 14.17 3.01
N GLU A 199 7.54 14.61 3.31
CA GLU A 199 7.26 15.96 3.85
C GLU A 199 7.06 15.95 5.37
N HIS A 200 7.17 14.78 6.01
CA HIS A 200 7.09 14.63 7.45
C HIS A 200 8.11 15.54 8.15
N LYS A 201 7.67 16.18 9.22
CA LYS A 201 8.50 17.10 10.00
C LYS A 201 8.74 16.55 11.39
N GLY A 202 9.99 16.47 11.77
CA GLY A 202 10.38 16.14 13.13
C GLY A 202 10.02 17.24 14.15
N PRO A 203 10.32 17.01 15.43
CA PRO A 203 10.03 17.96 16.50
C PRO A 203 10.69 19.33 16.32
N ASP A 204 11.78 19.42 15.55
CA ASP A 204 12.49 20.65 15.19
C ASP A 204 11.86 21.40 14.00
N GLY A 205 10.76 20.87 13.44
CA GLY A 205 10.05 21.42 12.29
C GLY A 205 10.74 21.22 10.95
N LYS A 206 11.87 20.50 10.89
CA LYS A 206 12.55 20.14 9.66
C LYS A 206 12.07 18.79 9.14
N ARG A 207 12.25 18.58 7.83
CA ARG A 207 12.01 17.27 7.22
C ARG A 207 13.04 16.28 7.79
N ASP A 208 12.55 15.17 8.30
CA ASP A 208 13.36 14.11 8.92
C ASP A 208 13.43 12.84 8.06
N ARG A 209 12.93 12.89 6.84
CA ARG A 209 12.93 11.78 5.88
C ARG A 209 13.41 12.23 4.49
N VAL A 210 14.38 11.51 3.97
CA VAL A 210 14.88 11.62 2.59
C VAL A 210 14.79 10.24 1.96
N ALA A 211 14.43 10.16 0.68
CA ALA A 211 14.45 8.90 -0.07
C ALA A 211 15.88 8.35 -0.16
N THR A 212 16.02 7.04 -0.06
CA THR A 212 17.28 6.31 -0.11
C THR A 212 17.17 5.12 -1.08
N GLU A 213 18.29 4.55 -1.49
CA GLU A 213 18.30 3.34 -2.32
C GLU A 213 17.57 2.17 -1.66
N ASP A 214 17.63 2.04 -0.34
CA ASP A 214 16.93 1.01 0.42
C ASP A 214 15.41 1.06 0.22
N ASP A 215 14.84 2.21 -0.13
CA ASP A 215 13.40 2.38 -0.32
C ASP A 215 12.87 1.58 -1.53
N HIS A 216 13.71 1.21 -2.46
CA HIS A 216 13.33 0.32 -3.57
C HIS A 216 12.94 -1.07 -3.07
N GLU A 217 13.59 -1.54 -2.00
CA GLU A 217 13.24 -2.81 -1.34
C GLU A 217 12.18 -2.61 -0.25
N ASP A 218 12.30 -1.55 0.55
CA ASP A 218 11.40 -1.26 1.67
C ASP A 218 9.97 -0.95 1.22
N PHE A 219 9.79 -0.35 0.03
CA PHE A 219 8.50 -0.01 -0.56
C PHE A 219 8.07 -1.01 -1.64
N GLN A 220 8.36 -2.30 -1.42
CA GLN A 220 8.05 -3.39 -2.33
C GLN A 220 7.63 -4.65 -1.56
N CYS A 221 6.54 -5.29 -1.99
CA CYS A 221 6.16 -6.59 -1.43
C CYS A 221 7.11 -7.69 -1.90
N ILE A 222 7.41 -8.66 -1.04
CA ILE A 222 8.30 -9.78 -1.37
C ILE A 222 7.79 -10.68 -2.52
N PHE A 223 6.49 -10.63 -2.79
CA PHE A 223 5.81 -11.38 -3.84
C PHE A 223 5.46 -10.50 -5.07
N ALA A 224 5.96 -9.25 -5.12
CA ALA A 224 5.73 -8.35 -6.26
C ALA A 224 6.27 -8.96 -7.55
N LYS A 225 5.43 -8.99 -8.61
CA LYS A 225 5.73 -9.65 -9.89
C LYS A 225 5.43 -8.76 -11.08
N ASN A 226 4.22 -8.24 -11.17
CA ASN A 226 3.70 -7.53 -12.33
C ASN A 226 3.91 -6.03 -12.18
N GLU A 227 4.83 -5.45 -12.97
CA GLU A 227 5.20 -4.04 -12.89
C GLU A 227 4.12 -3.12 -13.46
N GLY A 228 3.87 -1.99 -12.77
CA GLY A 228 2.90 -0.97 -13.21
C GLY A 228 2.41 -0.06 -12.09
N ALA A 229 2.74 -0.34 -10.83
CA ALA A 229 2.31 0.47 -9.70
C ALA A 229 3.26 1.62 -9.40
N VAL A 230 2.69 2.74 -8.96
CA VAL A 230 3.40 3.91 -8.42
C VAL A 230 3.22 4.07 -6.92
N THR A 231 2.60 3.10 -6.27
CA THR A 231 2.57 2.96 -4.82
C THR A 231 2.45 1.48 -4.45
N ALA A 232 3.05 1.09 -3.33
CA ALA A 232 2.99 -0.29 -2.85
C ALA A 232 1.61 -0.63 -2.28
N PRO A 233 1.11 -1.87 -2.45
CA PRO A 233 -0.02 -2.38 -1.69
C PRO A 233 0.42 -2.58 -0.23
N ALA A 234 0.35 -1.51 0.57
CA ALA A 234 1.05 -1.33 1.84
C ALA A 234 0.85 -2.47 2.84
N THR A 235 -0.35 -3.06 2.89
CA THR A 235 -0.62 -4.19 3.80
C THR A 235 0.22 -5.43 3.44
N GLY A 236 0.54 -5.62 2.16
CA GLY A 236 1.42 -6.69 1.71
C GLY A 236 2.87 -6.56 2.20
N LEU A 237 3.31 -5.35 2.57
CA LEU A 237 4.65 -5.10 3.10
C LEU A 237 4.90 -5.80 4.44
N HIS A 238 3.85 -6.12 5.21
CA HIS A 238 3.96 -6.85 6.48
C HIS A 238 4.33 -8.33 6.31
N PHE A 239 4.20 -8.88 5.11
CA PHE A 239 4.43 -10.31 4.89
C PHE A 239 5.91 -10.59 4.65
N SER A 240 6.54 -11.26 5.60
CA SER A 240 7.91 -11.76 5.47
C SER A 240 7.92 -13.16 4.82
N ARG A 241 9.09 -13.58 4.29
CA ARG A 241 9.27 -14.94 3.78
C ARG A 241 8.97 -15.99 4.85
N GLU A 242 9.27 -15.68 6.10
CA GLU A 242 8.96 -16.53 7.26
C GLU A 242 7.45 -16.68 7.45
N MET A 243 6.67 -15.59 7.37
CA MET A 243 5.21 -15.66 7.44
C MET A 243 4.63 -16.49 6.30
N MET A 244 5.06 -16.25 5.06
CA MET A 244 4.61 -17.04 3.90
C MET A 244 4.89 -18.53 4.08
N LYS A 245 6.07 -18.88 4.63
CA LYS A 245 6.41 -20.28 4.91
C LYS A 245 5.55 -20.88 6.03
N ARG A 246 5.23 -20.11 7.07
CA ARG A 246 4.29 -20.56 8.13
C ARG A 246 2.88 -20.81 7.58
N MET A 247 2.39 -19.93 6.69
CA MET A 247 1.10 -20.12 6.01
C MET A 247 1.08 -21.44 5.22
N GLU A 248 2.13 -21.69 4.44
CA GLU A 248 2.28 -22.95 3.68
C GLU A 248 2.24 -24.18 4.59
N ILE A 249 2.95 -24.15 5.75
CA ILE A 249 2.98 -25.25 6.71
C ILE A 249 1.61 -25.48 7.35
N ILE A 250 0.84 -24.43 7.61
CA ILE A 250 -0.50 -24.52 8.18
C ILE A 250 -1.51 -25.03 7.13
N GLY A 251 -1.22 -24.84 5.85
CA GLY A 251 -2.14 -25.13 4.74
C GLY A 251 -3.05 -23.97 4.37
N ILE A 252 -2.67 -22.73 4.70
CA ILE A 252 -3.33 -21.52 4.24
C ILE A 252 -2.89 -21.24 2.81
N ASN A 253 -3.83 -21.13 1.89
CA ASN A 253 -3.58 -20.88 0.48
C ASN A 253 -3.25 -19.41 0.21
N SER A 254 -2.48 -19.17 -0.85
CA SER A 254 -2.17 -17.82 -1.36
C SER A 254 -2.67 -17.67 -2.79
N ALA A 255 -3.62 -16.77 -3.00
CA ALA A 255 -4.09 -16.35 -4.32
C ALA A 255 -3.54 -14.97 -4.65
N TYR A 256 -3.29 -14.70 -5.92
CA TYR A 256 -2.72 -13.43 -6.36
C TYR A 256 -3.61 -12.77 -7.40
N ILE A 257 -3.84 -11.47 -7.22
CA ILE A 257 -4.41 -10.57 -8.22
C ILE A 257 -3.41 -9.46 -8.51
N THR A 258 -3.55 -8.80 -9.64
CA THR A 258 -2.79 -7.59 -9.93
C THR A 258 -3.75 -6.41 -9.96
N LEU A 259 -3.46 -5.37 -9.19
CA LEU A 259 -4.05 -4.04 -9.34
C LEU A 259 -2.92 -3.03 -9.25
N HIS A 260 -2.66 -2.30 -10.33
CA HIS A 260 -1.62 -1.29 -10.38
C HIS A 260 -2.06 -0.06 -9.59
N CYS A 261 -1.61 0.01 -8.33
CA CYS A 261 -1.99 1.07 -7.42
C CYS A 261 -1.47 2.42 -7.91
N GLY A 262 -2.39 3.35 -8.14
CA GLY A 262 -2.13 4.73 -8.52
C GLY A 262 -2.14 5.70 -7.34
N LEU A 263 -2.04 7.00 -7.63
CA LEU A 263 -2.04 8.06 -6.62
C LEU A 263 -3.43 8.43 -6.10
N GLY A 264 -4.51 7.94 -6.71
CA GLY A 264 -5.89 8.32 -6.38
C GLY A 264 -6.25 8.12 -4.91
N ASN A 265 -5.67 7.11 -4.25
CA ASN A 265 -5.88 6.84 -2.83
C ASN A 265 -5.24 7.89 -1.90
N PHE A 266 -4.32 8.71 -2.41
CA PHE A 266 -3.63 9.76 -1.66
C PHE A 266 -4.08 11.17 -2.06
N HIS A 267 -5.03 11.28 -3.00
CA HIS A 267 -5.68 12.55 -3.32
C HIS A 267 -6.71 12.90 -2.25
N GLU A 268 -6.76 14.16 -1.86
CA GLU A 268 -7.79 14.66 -0.95
C GLU A 268 -9.17 14.57 -1.60
N ILE A 269 -10.15 14.11 -0.84
CA ILE A 269 -11.55 14.12 -1.25
C ILE A 269 -12.08 15.54 -1.03
N GLU A 270 -12.44 16.23 -2.10
CA GLU A 270 -12.86 17.66 -2.06
C GLU A 270 -14.38 17.83 -1.86
N VAL A 271 -15.13 16.74 -1.75
CA VAL A 271 -16.60 16.76 -1.65
C VAL A 271 -17.05 16.16 -0.33
N GLU A 272 -17.99 16.83 0.34
CA GLU A 272 -18.58 16.35 1.60
C GLU A 272 -19.52 15.14 1.38
N ASP A 273 -20.24 15.11 0.29
CA ASP A 273 -21.09 13.99 -0.09
C ASP A 273 -20.28 12.96 -0.89
N LEU A 274 -19.95 11.85 -0.27
CA LEU A 274 -19.10 10.80 -0.85
C LEU A 274 -19.64 10.21 -2.16
N THR A 275 -20.96 10.27 -2.40
CA THR A 275 -21.56 9.79 -3.65
C THR A 275 -21.13 10.62 -4.88
N LYS A 276 -20.58 11.81 -4.67
CA LYS A 276 -20.12 12.72 -5.71
C LYS A 276 -18.63 12.60 -6.01
N HIS A 277 -17.89 11.86 -5.17
CA HIS A 277 -16.46 11.63 -5.41
C HIS A 277 -16.28 10.62 -6.55
N LYS A 278 -15.27 10.85 -7.36
CA LYS A 278 -14.85 9.93 -8.43
C LYS A 278 -13.41 9.52 -8.19
N MET A 279 -13.21 8.22 -8.02
CA MET A 279 -11.87 7.64 -7.92
C MET A 279 -11.19 7.63 -9.29
N ASP A 280 -9.87 7.77 -9.28
CA ASP A 280 -9.04 7.50 -10.45
C ASP A 280 -9.17 6.04 -10.86
N SER A 281 -9.05 5.79 -12.18
CA SER A 281 -9.06 4.44 -12.71
C SER A 281 -7.70 3.79 -12.53
N GLU A 282 -7.71 2.55 -12.07
CA GLU A 282 -6.53 1.70 -11.88
C GLU A 282 -6.69 0.43 -12.72
N GLU A 283 -5.61 0.03 -13.39
CA GLU A 283 -5.59 -1.19 -14.20
C GLU A 283 -5.49 -2.41 -13.29
N MET A 284 -6.27 -3.44 -13.60
CA MET A 284 -6.29 -4.67 -12.81
C MET A 284 -6.42 -5.91 -13.67
N PHE A 285 -5.91 -7.01 -13.12
CA PHE A 285 -5.97 -8.33 -13.72
C PHE A 285 -6.28 -9.39 -12.66
N VAL A 286 -7.22 -10.29 -12.96
CA VAL A 286 -7.58 -11.45 -12.14
C VAL A 286 -7.55 -12.69 -13.01
N SER A 287 -6.67 -13.64 -12.69
CA SER A 287 -6.48 -14.87 -13.48
C SER A 287 -7.53 -15.94 -13.18
N ALA A 288 -7.71 -16.86 -14.13
CA ALA A 288 -8.54 -18.06 -13.95
C ALA A 288 -8.11 -18.91 -12.74
N GLU A 289 -6.78 -19.01 -12.51
CA GLU A 289 -6.21 -19.76 -11.39
C GLU A 289 -6.60 -19.15 -10.05
N ALA A 290 -6.48 -17.82 -9.91
CA ALA A 290 -6.91 -17.11 -8.71
C ALA A 290 -8.42 -17.27 -8.49
N CYS A 291 -9.23 -17.13 -9.54
CA CYS A 291 -10.68 -17.34 -9.47
C CYS A 291 -11.03 -18.73 -8.98
N LYS A 292 -10.41 -19.76 -9.56
CA LYS A 292 -10.66 -21.14 -9.17
C LYS A 292 -10.37 -21.37 -7.68
N LEU A 293 -9.17 -21.01 -7.23
CA LEU A 293 -8.74 -21.21 -5.84
C LEU A 293 -9.66 -20.51 -4.85
N VAL A 294 -9.95 -19.21 -5.08
CA VAL A 294 -10.79 -18.42 -4.18
C VAL A 294 -12.22 -18.91 -4.16
N ASN A 295 -12.79 -19.29 -5.31
CA ASN A 295 -14.16 -19.80 -5.39
C ASN A 295 -14.28 -21.18 -4.72
N GLU A 296 -13.31 -22.07 -4.91
CA GLU A 296 -13.25 -23.38 -4.23
C GLU A 296 -13.18 -23.20 -2.70
N THR A 297 -12.35 -22.28 -2.20
CA THR A 297 -12.27 -21.92 -0.77
C THR A 297 -13.64 -21.50 -0.22
N LYS A 298 -14.29 -20.57 -0.91
CA LYS A 298 -15.60 -20.06 -0.51
C LYS A 298 -16.67 -21.16 -0.50
N LEU A 299 -16.71 -21.98 -1.54
CA LEU A 299 -17.67 -23.10 -1.65
C LEU A 299 -17.43 -24.18 -0.58
N ALA A 300 -16.20 -24.38 -0.15
CA ALA A 300 -15.85 -25.28 0.94
C ALA A 300 -16.20 -24.72 2.34
N GLY A 301 -16.61 -23.43 2.43
CA GLY A 301 -16.95 -22.78 3.69
C GLY A 301 -15.74 -22.31 4.49
N HIS A 302 -14.58 -22.20 3.85
CA HIS A 302 -13.36 -21.62 4.41
C HIS A 302 -13.34 -20.11 4.27
N HIS A 303 -12.48 -19.44 5.06
CA HIS A 303 -12.32 -18.01 5.02
C HIS A 303 -11.52 -17.53 3.80
N VAL A 304 -11.99 -16.41 3.23
CA VAL A 304 -11.29 -15.66 2.19
C VAL A 304 -10.87 -14.32 2.78
N CYS A 305 -9.56 -14.14 3.00
CA CYS A 305 -8.99 -12.95 3.59
C CYS A 305 -8.34 -12.07 2.53
N ALA A 306 -8.84 -10.85 2.35
CA ALA A 306 -8.23 -9.85 1.48
C ALA A 306 -7.08 -9.12 2.21
N ILE A 307 -5.89 -9.13 1.63
CA ILE A 307 -4.71 -8.46 2.18
C ILE A 307 -4.56 -7.08 1.52
N GLY A 308 -5.19 -6.10 2.17
CA GLY A 308 -5.19 -4.68 1.77
C GLY A 308 -6.43 -4.23 1.01
N THR A 309 -6.67 -2.92 1.04
CA THR A 309 -7.78 -2.25 0.35
C THR A 309 -7.71 -2.43 -1.17
N SER A 310 -6.52 -2.46 -1.77
CA SER A 310 -6.39 -2.71 -3.21
C SER A 310 -6.93 -4.09 -3.62
N VAL A 311 -6.78 -5.09 -2.77
CA VAL A 311 -7.34 -6.44 -3.01
C VAL A 311 -8.85 -6.42 -2.91
N VAL A 312 -9.41 -5.78 -1.89
CA VAL A 312 -10.88 -5.63 -1.74
C VAL A 312 -11.46 -4.91 -2.96
N LYS A 313 -10.87 -3.78 -3.38
CA LYS A 313 -11.30 -3.06 -4.58
C LYS A 313 -11.28 -3.96 -5.82
N ALA A 314 -10.21 -4.70 -6.05
CA ALA A 314 -10.07 -5.58 -7.21
C ALA A 314 -11.09 -6.73 -7.17
N THR A 315 -11.20 -7.43 -6.06
CA THR A 315 -12.11 -8.58 -5.92
C THR A 315 -13.57 -8.15 -6.04
N GLU A 316 -13.97 -7.03 -5.44
CA GLU A 316 -15.31 -6.45 -5.58
C GLU A 316 -15.58 -5.86 -6.98
N SER A 317 -14.56 -5.62 -7.77
CA SER A 317 -14.71 -5.27 -9.20
C SER A 317 -14.86 -6.48 -10.08
N ALA A 318 -14.35 -7.65 -9.65
CA ALA A 318 -14.36 -8.90 -10.40
C ALA A 318 -15.42 -9.91 -9.91
N VAL A 319 -16.14 -9.63 -8.82
CA VAL A 319 -17.18 -10.52 -8.30
C VAL A 319 -18.46 -10.43 -9.12
N GLY A 320 -19.01 -11.60 -9.49
CA GLY A 320 -20.29 -11.70 -10.17
C GLY A 320 -21.48 -11.62 -9.21
N THR A 321 -22.70 -11.52 -9.77
CA THR A 321 -23.95 -11.52 -9.00
C THR A 321 -24.21 -12.84 -8.27
N ASP A 322 -23.52 -13.91 -8.66
CA ASP A 322 -23.50 -15.22 -8.01
C ASP A 322 -22.53 -15.27 -6.78
N GLY A 323 -21.86 -14.15 -6.48
CA GLY A 323 -20.90 -14.07 -5.41
C GLY A 323 -19.58 -14.80 -5.68
N MET A 324 -19.32 -15.17 -6.94
CA MET A 324 -18.08 -15.83 -7.35
C MET A 324 -17.15 -14.84 -8.05
N MET A 325 -15.85 -15.00 -7.81
CA MET A 325 -14.82 -14.21 -8.50
C MET A 325 -14.72 -14.66 -9.95
N LYS A 326 -14.66 -13.70 -10.87
CA LYS A 326 -14.54 -13.92 -12.31
C LYS A 326 -13.18 -13.40 -12.80
N GLU A 327 -12.69 -14.01 -13.86
CA GLU A 327 -11.54 -13.46 -14.60
C GLU A 327 -11.83 -12.03 -15.03
N PHE A 328 -10.83 -11.20 -14.91
CA PHE A 328 -10.95 -9.79 -15.26
C PHE A 328 -9.64 -9.26 -15.80
N GLU A 329 -9.72 -8.48 -16.86
CA GLU A 329 -8.62 -7.67 -17.39
C GLU A 329 -9.21 -6.33 -17.83
N GLY A 330 -8.70 -5.24 -17.25
CA GLY A 330 -9.21 -3.91 -17.56
C GLY A 330 -9.02 -2.91 -16.41
N TRP A 331 -9.93 -1.97 -16.32
CA TRP A 331 -9.82 -0.83 -15.42
C TRP A 331 -10.94 -0.80 -14.37
N THR A 332 -10.61 -0.41 -13.15
CA THR A 332 -11.58 -0.16 -12.09
C THR A 332 -11.39 1.23 -11.49
N ASN A 333 -12.50 1.94 -11.28
CA ASN A 333 -12.56 3.18 -10.51
C ASN A 333 -13.52 3.06 -9.33
N LYS A 334 -13.71 1.81 -8.85
CA LYS A 334 -14.63 1.52 -7.76
C LYS A 334 -14.23 2.29 -6.50
N PHE A 335 -15.21 3.02 -5.94
CA PHE A 335 -15.10 3.70 -4.66
C PHE A 335 -16.03 3.02 -3.66
N ILE A 336 -15.45 2.44 -2.62
CA ILE A 336 -16.17 1.68 -1.60
C ILE A 336 -16.23 2.50 -0.31
N PHE A 337 -17.45 2.75 0.17
CA PHE A 337 -17.74 3.42 1.44
C PHE A 337 -19.06 2.91 2.01
N PRO A 338 -19.33 3.06 3.33
CA PRO A 338 -20.55 2.55 3.94
C PRO A 338 -21.83 3.26 3.45
N PRO A 339 -22.96 2.54 3.27
CA PRO A 339 -23.09 1.10 3.35
C PRO A 339 -22.62 0.41 2.06
N TYR A 340 -22.00 -0.77 2.18
CA TYR A 340 -21.59 -1.60 1.05
C TYR A 340 -21.72 -3.08 1.41
N ASP A 341 -22.28 -3.88 0.49
CA ASP A 341 -22.44 -5.32 0.65
C ASP A 341 -21.33 -6.05 -0.10
N PHE A 342 -20.42 -6.68 0.63
CA PHE A 342 -19.27 -7.39 0.07
C PHE A 342 -19.67 -8.77 -0.44
N GLY A 343 -19.26 -9.06 -1.68
CA GLY A 343 -19.63 -10.30 -2.36
C GLY A 343 -18.65 -11.45 -2.15
N LEU A 344 -17.37 -11.18 -1.85
CA LEU A 344 -16.33 -12.21 -1.91
C LEU A 344 -15.62 -12.46 -0.58
N ALA A 345 -14.78 -11.54 -0.16
CA ALA A 345 -13.99 -11.68 1.06
C ALA A 345 -14.84 -11.53 2.32
N ASP A 346 -14.61 -12.38 3.31
CA ASP A 346 -15.25 -12.29 4.62
C ASP A 346 -14.30 -11.82 5.73
N CYS A 347 -13.00 -11.84 5.46
CA CYS A 347 -11.93 -11.29 6.30
C CYS A 347 -11.10 -10.28 5.53
N MET A 348 -10.50 -9.31 6.23
CA MET A 348 -9.65 -8.28 5.63
C MET A 348 -8.53 -7.89 6.61
N MET A 349 -7.30 -7.81 6.12
CA MET A 349 -6.21 -7.10 6.79
C MET A 349 -5.97 -5.77 6.11
N ALA A 350 -5.77 -4.69 6.87
CA ALA A 350 -5.46 -3.37 6.34
C ALA A 350 -4.60 -2.56 7.32
N ASN A 351 -3.76 -1.65 6.80
CA ASN A 351 -3.06 -0.69 7.64
C ASN A 351 -4.02 0.33 8.25
N PHE A 352 -3.57 1.03 9.29
CA PHE A 352 -4.21 2.25 9.74
C PHE A 352 -3.81 3.40 8.81
N TYR A 353 -4.80 4.08 8.23
CA TYR A 353 -4.57 5.17 7.28
C TYR A 353 -5.00 6.53 7.83
N GLN A 354 -4.65 7.59 7.09
CA GLN A 354 -4.92 8.97 7.45
C GLN A 354 -6.42 9.28 7.46
N SER A 355 -6.79 10.25 8.27
CA SER A 355 -8.13 10.83 8.34
C SER A 355 -8.67 11.20 6.95
N GLU A 356 -9.95 10.94 6.72
CA GLU A 356 -10.68 11.31 5.51
C GLU A 356 -10.14 10.68 4.21
N SER A 357 -9.28 9.64 4.31
CA SER A 357 -8.77 8.92 3.14
C SER A 357 -9.78 7.88 2.60
N PRO A 358 -9.76 7.59 1.29
CA PRO A 358 -10.60 6.53 0.70
C PRO A 358 -10.44 5.18 1.41
N MET A 359 -9.21 4.86 1.86
CA MET A 359 -8.92 3.60 2.53
C MET A 359 -9.65 3.45 3.87
N VAL A 360 -9.74 4.51 4.68
CA VAL A 360 -10.50 4.47 5.94
C VAL A 360 -11.98 4.19 5.67
N MET A 361 -12.53 4.76 4.61
CA MET A 361 -13.92 4.56 4.22
C MET A 361 -14.20 3.12 3.79
N GLU A 362 -13.29 2.53 2.99
CA GLU A 362 -13.39 1.15 2.56
C GLU A 362 -13.27 0.18 3.74
N ILE A 363 -12.32 0.40 4.65
CA ILE A 363 -12.17 -0.40 5.88
C ILE A 363 -13.43 -0.29 6.75
N ALA A 364 -13.99 0.92 6.90
CA ALA A 364 -15.21 1.14 7.65
C ALA A 364 -16.45 0.51 6.99
N ALA A 365 -16.47 0.43 5.66
CA ALA A 365 -17.49 -0.31 4.93
C ALA A 365 -17.40 -1.81 5.22
N PHE A 366 -16.17 -2.34 5.26
CA PHE A 366 -15.93 -3.77 5.47
C PHE A 366 -16.23 -4.24 6.90
N GLY A 367 -15.69 -3.52 7.89
CA GLY A 367 -15.79 -3.90 9.29
C GLY A 367 -17.03 -3.37 10.03
N GLY A 368 -17.77 -2.49 9.38
CA GLY A 368 -18.83 -1.70 10.05
C GLY A 368 -18.27 -0.42 10.67
N TYR A 369 -18.94 0.70 10.37
CA TYR A 369 -18.45 2.05 10.71
C TYR A 369 -18.13 2.20 12.21
N ASP A 370 -19.04 1.82 13.10
CA ASP A 370 -18.88 2.03 14.53
C ASP A 370 -17.73 1.22 15.13
N LEU A 371 -17.60 -0.05 14.74
CA LEU A 371 -16.53 -0.93 15.20
C LEU A 371 -15.17 -0.43 14.72
N VAL A 372 -15.06 -0.09 13.44
CA VAL A 372 -13.80 0.39 12.85
C VAL A 372 -13.39 1.72 13.45
N MET A 373 -14.29 2.70 13.57
CA MET A 373 -13.95 3.99 14.15
C MET A 373 -13.61 3.89 15.64
N LYS A 374 -14.20 2.93 16.38
CA LYS A 374 -13.76 2.58 17.74
C LYS A 374 -12.35 2.01 17.74
N GLY A 375 -12.01 1.14 16.77
CA GLY A 375 -10.65 0.63 16.57
C GLY A 375 -9.64 1.75 16.29
N TYR A 376 -9.97 2.70 15.41
CA TYR A 376 -9.14 3.88 15.16
C TYR A 376 -8.89 4.74 16.40
N LYS A 377 -9.95 4.97 17.21
CA LYS A 377 -9.81 5.68 18.48
C LYS A 377 -8.85 4.96 19.43
N LEU A 378 -9.01 3.64 19.61
CA LEU A 378 -8.12 2.83 20.44
C LEU A 378 -6.68 2.83 19.91
N ALA A 379 -6.49 2.79 18.58
CA ALA A 379 -5.17 2.88 17.96
C ALA A 379 -4.47 4.20 18.29
N LEU A 380 -5.18 5.32 18.18
CA LEU A 380 -4.65 6.64 18.58
C LEU A 380 -4.28 6.70 20.06
N GLU A 381 -5.15 6.22 20.95
CA GLU A 381 -4.93 6.20 22.40
C GLU A 381 -3.76 5.30 22.83
N ASN A 382 -3.49 4.22 22.07
CA ASN A 382 -2.43 3.24 22.38
C ASN A 382 -1.17 3.43 21.53
N GLY A 383 -1.04 4.56 20.82
CA GLY A 383 0.16 4.93 20.08
C GLY A 383 0.48 4.01 18.91
N TYR A 384 -0.54 3.42 18.27
CA TYR A 384 -0.34 2.71 17.00
C TYR A 384 0.18 3.66 15.93
N LYS A 385 0.95 3.12 15.00
CA LYS A 385 1.52 3.87 13.88
C LYS A 385 0.62 3.76 12.65
N PHE A 386 0.56 4.84 11.88
CA PHE A 386 -0.30 5.01 10.73
C PHE A 386 0.50 5.14 9.43
N GLY A 387 -0.13 4.82 8.30
CA GLY A 387 0.45 4.94 6.97
C GLY A 387 1.00 3.62 6.42
N CYS A 388 1.73 3.71 5.30
CA CYS A 388 2.21 2.54 4.56
C CYS A 388 3.14 1.63 5.38
N PHE A 389 3.94 2.22 6.26
CA PHE A 389 4.86 1.49 7.15
C PHE A 389 4.30 1.35 8.58
N GLY A 390 3.03 1.71 8.78
CA GLY A 390 2.39 1.70 10.08
C GLY A 390 1.96 0.32 10.56
N ASP A 391 1.19 0.32 11.64
CA ASP A 391 0.55 -0.88 12.20
C ASP A 391 -0.69 -1.25 11.39
N ALA A 392 -1.26 -2.43 11.63
CA ALA A 392 -2.39 -2.94 10.88
C ALA A 392 -3.57 -3.37 11.78
N MET A 393 -4.72 -3.57 11.13
CA MET A 393 -5.86 -4.24 11.71
C MET A 393 -6.25 -5.47 10.88
N LEU A 394 -6.76 -6.47 11.53
CA LEU A 394 -7.44 -7.63 10.95
C LEU A 394 -8.92 -7.55 11.31
N ILE A 395 -9.79 -7.61 10.33
CA ILE A 395 -11.23 -7.68 10.50
C ILE A 395 -11.66 -9.08 10.13
N ILE A 396 -12.27 -9.80 11.09
CA ILE A 396 -12.71 -11.18 10.90
C ILE A 396 -14.23 -11.32 11.13
N ASN A 397 -14.79 -12.27 10.41
CA ASN A 397 -16.21 -12.61 10.49
C ASN A 397 -16.36 -13.85 11.40
N ASP A 398 -16.23 -13.66 12.72
CA ASP A 398 -16.31 -14.68 13.76
C ASP A 398 -17.72 -15.27 13.97
#